data_91fe06516d0b3c450c4c423edb3af958
#
_entry.id   91fe06516d0b3c450c4c423edb3af958
#
_cell.length_a   1.000
_cell.length_b   1.000
_cell.length_c   1.000
_cell.angle_alpha   90.00
_cell.angle_beta   90.00
_cell.angle_gamma   90.00
#
_symmetry.space_group_name_H-M   'P 1'
#
loop_
_entity.id
_entity.type
_entity.pdbx_description
1 polymer ?
#
loop_
_entity_poly.entity_id
_entity_poly.type
_entity_poly.pdbx_seq_one_letter_code
_entity_poly.pdbx_strand_id
1 'polypeptide(L)'
;VEFRGGDDWDDLFHECRESAYHMEVRDTYAVASESEPLRRFLEGEPPPVYDKSDWTDLIREMTGRGVAVSRIRVVTVPHSDYQRWLLSVTGENVGAGEDIRYLPRHLVDTADVPADDWWLFDGRRVAFNLVDQAGCPAGVAVTTDPEIAAYCRAVRQRLWPSATPYREYIDESPVDSR
;
A
#
# COMPACT_ATOMS: atom_id res chain seq x y z
N VAL A 1 10.58 19.97 3.85
CA VAL A 1 9.62 18.96 4.33
C VAL A 1 8.40 19.68 4.88
N GLU A 2 7.21 19.28 4.43
CA GLU A 2 5.92 19.79 4.87
C GLU A 2 5.17 18.66 5.58
N PHE A 3 4.61 18.95 6.77
CA PHE A 3 3.78 17.98 7.49
C PHE A 3 2.31 18.28 7.22
N ARG A 4 1.54 17.26 6.84
CA ARG A 4 0.10 17.34 6.61
C ARG A 4 -0.60 16.29 7.46
N GLY A 5 -1.61 16.73 8.23
CA GLY A 5 -2.36 15.86 9.14
C GLY A 5 -3.62 15.28 8.49
N GLY A 6 -4.15 14.20 9.04
CA GLY A 6 -5.39 13.59 8.57
C GLY A 6 -5.39 13.30 7.07
N ASP A 7 -6.44 13.72 6.37
CA ASP A 7 -6.65 13.51 4.94
C ASP A 7 -6.25 14.74 4.09
N ASP A 8 -5.53 15.71 4.68
CA ASP A 8 -5.11 16.97 4.02
C ASP A 8 -4.02 16.76 2.94
N TRP A 9 -3.94 15.58 2.34
CA TRP A 9 -2.95 15.24 1.31
C TRP A 9 -3.56 14.58 0.06
N ASP A 10 -4.88 14.53 -0.04
CA ASP A 10 -5.60 13.99 -1.20
C ASP A 10 -5.29 14.77 -2.49
N ASP A 11 -4.93 16.03 -2.39
CA ASP A 11 -4.49 16.87 -3.50
C ASP A 11 -3.26 16.27 -4.22
N LEU A 12 -2.40 15.52 -3.53
CA LEU A 12 -1.25 14.85 -4.14
C LEU A 12 -1.66 13.85 -5.23
N PHE A 13 -2.77 13.14 -5.03
CA PHE A 13 -3.33 12.21 -6.03
C PHE A 13 -3.96 12.95 -7.20
N HIS A 14 -4.70 14.03 -6.94
CA HIS A 14 -5.33 14.84 -7.99
C HIS A 14 -4.32 15.61 -8.84
N GLU A 15 -3.19 16.04 -8.25
CA GLU A 15 -2.10 16.72 -8.93
C GLU A 15 -1.17 15.76 -9.70
N CYS A 16 -1.17 14.48 -9.37
CA CYS A 16 -0.34 13.45 -9.99
C CYS A 16 -0.68 13.29 -11.48
N ARG A 17 0.35 13.23 -12.36
CA ARG A 17 0.18 13.25 -13.82
C ARG A 17 0.67 11.99 -14.52
N GLU A 18 1.66 11.31 -13.93
CA GLU A 18 2.35 10.18 -14.57
C GLU A 18 2.21 8.90 -13.76
N SER A 19 2.60 8.94 -12.48
CA SER A 19 2.61 7.74 -11.65
C SER A 19 2.51 8.05 -10.16
N ALA A 20 1.73 7.23 -9.45
CA ALA A 20 1.73 7.15 -7.99
C ALA A 20 2.15 5.75 -7.57
N TYR A 21 3.24 5.65 -6.82
CA TYR A 21 3.77 4.38 -6.34
C TYR A 21 3.80 4.36 -4.81
N HIS A 22 3.22 3.32 -4.22
CA HIS A 22 3.20 3.11 -2.77
C HIS A 22 4.12 1.98 -2.35
N MET A 23 4.99 2.24 -1.39
CA MET A 23 5.80 1.25 -0.68
C MET A 23 5.18 1.01 0.69
N GLU A 24 4.71 -0.21 0.95
CA GLU A 24 4.20 -0.67 2.24
C GLU A 24 5.14 -1.72 2.83
N VAL A 25 5.63 -1.49 4.05
CA VAL A 25 6.62 -2.36 4.70
C VAL A 25 6.17 -2.90 6.05
N ARG A 26 4.99 -2.49 6.53
CA ARG A 26 4.45 -2.94 7.81
C ARG A 26 3.53 -4.14 7.63
N ASP A 27 3.59 -5.09 8.56
CA ASP A 27 2.71 -6.27 8.55
C ASP A 27 1.32 -5.98 9.16
N THR A 28 1.16 -4.85 9.85
CA THR A 28 -0.09 -4.44 10.48
C THR A 28 -0.23 -2.91 10.49
N TYR A 29 -1.47 -2.46 10.40
CA TYR A 29 -1.86 -1.05 10.53
C TYR A 29 -3.04 -0.94 11.49
N ALA A 30 -3.08 0.11 12.30
CA ALA A 30 -4.19 0.38 13.23
C ALA A 30 -5.16 1.41 12.61
N VAL A 31 -5.80 1.03 11.50
CA VAL A 31 -6.78 1.86 10.80
C VAL A 31 -8.16 1.63 11.41
N ALA A 32 -8.78 2.68 11.96
CA ALA A 32 -10.05 2.56 12.69
C ALA A 32 -11.18 1.95 11.84
N SER A 33 -11.29 2.33 10.57
CA SER A 33 -12.33 1.82 9.65
C SER A 33 -12.15 0.33 9.29
N GLU A 34 -10.96 -0.24 9.51
CA GLU A 34 -10.61 -1.61 9.21
C GLU A 34 -10.85 -2.57 10.41
N SER A 35 -11.01 -2.02 11.61
CA SER A 35 -11.09 -2.80 12.85
C SER A 35 -12.26 -3.76 12.88
N GLU A 36 -13.46 -3.31 12.54
CA GLU A 36 -14.67 -4.15 12.52
C GLU A 36 -14.67 -5.16 11.37
N PRO A 37 -14.32 -4.80 10.12
CA PRO A 37 -14.14 -5.77 9.05
C PRO A 37 -13.12 -6.87 9.37
N LEU A 38 -11.98 -6.53 9.96
CA LEU A 38 -10.96 -7.48 10.37
C LEU A 38 -11.48 -8.43 11.46
N ARG A 39 -12.14 -7.90 12.50
CA ARG A 39 -12.73 -8.70 13.57
C ARG A 39 -13.69 -9.76 13.02
N ARG A 40 -14.62 -9.36 12.14
CA ARG A 40 -15.60 -10.26 11.52
C ARG A 40 -14.95 -11.33 10.66
N PHE A 41 -13.92 -10.95 9.89
CA PHE A 41 -13.13 -11.91 9.13
C PHE A 41 -12.51 -12.99 10.03
N LEU A 42 -11.94 -12.60 11.18
CA LEU A 42 -11.33 -13.53 12.14
C LEU A 42 -12.35 -14.44 12.83
N GLU A 43 -13.59 -13.98 12.98
CA GLU A 43 -14.70 -14.77 13.55
C GLU A 43 -15.34 -15.71 12.51
N GLY A 44 -14.86 -15.70 11.26
CA GLY A 44 -15.40 -16.52 10.16
C GLY A 44 -16.81 -16.08 9.72
N GLU A 45 -17.19 -14.85 10.03
CA GLU A 45 -18.43 -14.27 9.54
C GLU A 45 -18.35 -14.01 8.03
N PRO A 46 -19.49 -14.02 7.32
CA PRO A 46 -19.53 -13.58 5.92
C PRO A 46 -18.82 -12.24 5.80
N PRO A 47 -17.98 -12.02 4.76
CA PRO A 47 -17.21 -10.79 4.66
C PRO A 47 -18.15 -9.61 4.75
N PRO A 48 -17.92 -8.68 5.69
CA PRO A 48 -18.65 -7.42 5.69
C PRO A 48 -18.28 -6.69 4.41
N VAL A 49 -19.21 -5.91 3.90
CA VAL A 49 -18.87 -4.94 2.88
C VAL A 49 -17.92 -3.93 3.54
N TYR A 50 -16.62 -4.12 3.32
CA TYR A 50 -15.64 -3.10 3.64
C TYR A 50 -15.71 -2.06 2.52
N ASP A 51 -16.35 -0.94 2.81
CA ASP A 51 -16.55 0.11 1.81
C ASP A 51 -15.22 0.78 1.48
N LYS A 52 -14.77 0.57 0.26
CA LYS A 52 -13.56 1.16 -0.33
C LYS A 52 -13.89 2.07 -1.51
N SER A 53 -15.17 2.45 -1.65
CA SER A 53 -15.63 3.18 -2.83
C SER A 53 -14.81 4.45 -3.08
N ASP A 54 -14.55 5.24 -2.05
CA ASP A 54 -13.77 6.48 -2.19
C ASP A 54 -12.38 6.20 -2.77
N TRP A 55 -11.70 5.18 -2.27
CA TRP A 55 -10.38 4.79 -2.79
C TRP A 55 -10.44 4.22 -4.20
N THR A 56 -11.37 3.29 -4.46
CA THR A 56 -11.48 2.66 -5.78
C THR A 56 -11.93 3.64 -6.86
N ASP A 57 -12.75 4.63 -6.50
CA ASP A 57 -13.16 5.70 -7.42
C ASP A 57 -12.00 6.65 -7.73
N LEU A 58 -11.19 6.99 -6.73
CA LEU A 58 -9.95 7.74 -6.93
C LEU A 58 -8.99 7.01 -7.88
N ILE A 59 -8.79 5.70 -7.68
CA ILE A 59 -7.93 4.88 -8.56
C ILE A 59 -8.47 4.88 -10.00
N ARG A 60 -9.78 4.70 -10.18
CA ARG A 60 -10.42 4.75 -11.52
C ARG A 60 -10.26 6.11 -12.18
N GLU A 61 -10.42 7.19 -11.42
CA GLU A 61 -10.19 8.55 -11.90
C GLU A 61 -8.74 8.73 -12.37
N MET A 62 -7.77 8.36 -11.54
CA MET A 62 -6.34 8.48 -11.86
C MET A 62 -5.96 7.65 -13.08
N THR A 63 -6.33 6.39 -13.12
CA THR A 63 -6.04 5.50 -14.26
C THR A 63 -6.77 5.94 -15.53
N GLY A 64 -7.98 6.47 -15.42
CA GLY A 64 -8.73 7.08 -16.52
C GLY A 64 -8.04 8.30 -17.11
N ARG A 65 -7.23 9.01 -16.34
CA ARG A 65 -6.36 10.12 -16.80
C ARG A 65 -5.01 9.64 -17.36
N GLY A 66 -4.73 8.33 -17.33
CA GLY A 66 -3.47 7.74 -17.76
C GLY A 66 -2.38 7.70 -16.70
N VAL A 67 -2.71 7.95 -15.43
CA VAL A 67 -1.77 7.84 -14.29
C VAL A 67 -1.62 6.36 -13.91
N ALA A 68 -0.38 5.87 -13.85
CA ALA A 68 -0.09 4.53 -13.38
C ALA A 68 -0.10 4.51 -11.84
N VAL A 69 -1.02 3.74 -11.24
CA VAL A 69 -1.06 3.56 -9.78
C VAL A 69 -0.56 2.16 -9.43
N SER A 70 0.44 2.07 -8.57
CA SER A 70 1.08 0.81 -8.23
C SER A 70 1.53 0.75 -6.78
N ARG A 71 1.66 -0.49 -6.26
CA ARG A 71 2.02 -0.73 -4.86
C ARG A 71 2.85 -2.01 -4.70
N ILE A 72 3.87 -1.95 -3.85
CA ILE A 72 4.48 -3.16 -3.26
C ILE A 72 4.06 -3.26 -1.80
N ARG A 73 3.69 -4.47 -1.39
CA ARG A 73 3.57 -4.88 0.01
C ARG A 73 4.69 -5.84 0.35
N VAL A 74 5.63 -5.40 1.19
CA VAL A 74 6.66 -6.26 1.78
C VAL A 74 6.06 -6.94 3.00
N VAL A 75 5.93 -8.26 2.93
CA VAL A 75 5.15 -9.04 3.91
C VAL A 75 5.98 -10.12 4.58
N THR A 76 5.69 -10.40 5.85
CA THR A 76 6.24 -11.56 6.56
C THR A 76 5.40 -12.80 6.25
N VAL A 77 6.06 -13.93 6.04
CA VAL A 77 5.41 -15.23 5.83
C VAL A 77 5.85 -16.17 6.95
N PRO A 78 4.91 -16.90 7.61
CA PRO A 78 3.46 -16.91 7.39
C PRO A 78 2.80 -15.54 7.69
N HIS A 79 1.71 -15.24 6.98
CA HIS A 79 1.03 -13.96 7.07
C HIS A 79 0.40 -13.72 8.45
N SER A 80 0.43 -12.45 8.91
CA SER A 80 -0.38 -12.02 10.04
C SER A 80 -1.88 -12.11 9.71
N ASP A 81 -2.71 -12.11 10.73
CA ASP A 81 -4.16 -12.07 10.58
C ASP A 81 -4.62 -10.86 9.76
N TYR A 82 -4.00 -9.73 9.99
CA TYR A 82 -4.26 -8.51 9.22
C TYR A 82 -3.91 -8.70 7.74
N GLN A 83 -2.75 -9.27 7.41
CA GLN A 83 -2.35 -9.50 6.02
C GLN A 83 -3.25 -10.54 5.33
N ARG A 84 -3.70 -11.57 6.02
CA ARG A 84 -4.68 -12.55 5.49
C ARG A 84 -6.01 -11.89 5.13
N TRP A 85 -6.52 -11.04 6.03
CA TRP A 85 -7.72 -10.24 5.76
C TRP A 85 -7.50 -9.29 4.58
N LEU A 86 -6.38 -8.55 4.59
CA LEU A 86 -6.06 -7.57 3.54
C LEU A 86 -5.95 -8.22 2.16
N LEU A 87 -5.37 -9.42 2.07
CA LEU A 87 -5.35 -10.22 0.84
C LEU A 87 -6.77 -10.49 0.31
N SER A 88 -7.72 -10.79 1.20
CA SER A 88 -9.11 -11.10 0.82
C SER A 88 -9.86 -9.91 0.21
N VAL A 89 -9.47 -8.68 0.56
CA VAL A 89 -10.13 -7.44 0.08
C VAL A 89 -9.31 -6.68 -0.97
N THR A 90 -8.10 -7.10 -1.27
CA THR A 90 -7.19 -6.42 -2.24
C THR A 90 -7.71 -6.51 -3.69
N GLY A 91 -8.48 -7.57 -4.02
CA GLY A 91 -8.99 -7.76 -5.38
C GLY A 91 -9.80 -6.59 -5.92
N GLU A 92 -10.49 -5.84 -5.06
CA GLU A 92 -11.26 -4.64 -5.46
C GLU A 92 -10.34 -3.52 -5.94
N ASN A 93 -9.21 -3.30 -5.26
CA ASN A 93 -8.20 -2.31 -5.65
C ASN A 93 -7.60 -2.65 -7.03
N VAL A 94 -7.26 -3.93 -7.23
CA VAL A 94 -6.73 -4.42 -8.51
C VAL A 94 -7.78 -4.29 -9.61
N GLY A 95 -9.05 -4.58 -9.29
CA GLY A 95 -10.18 -4.39 -10.21
C GLY A 95 -10.42 -2.92 -10.59
N ALA A 96 -10.05 -1.98 -9.73
CA ALA A 96 -10.10 -0.54 -9.99
C ALA A 96 -8.93 -0.03 -10.87
N GLY A 97 -7.88 -0.84 -11.05
CA GLY A 97 -6.73 -0.52 -11.91
C GLY A 97 -5.40 -0.33 -11.19
N GLU A 98 -5.31 -0.61 -9.88
CA GLU A 98 -4.07 -0.55 -9.13
C GLU A 98 -3.21 -1.81 -9.38
N ASP A 99 -1.94 -1.66 -9.77
CA ASP A 99 -0.97 -2.78 -9.87
C ASP A 99 -0.38 -3.04 -8.47
N ILE A 100 -0.90 -4.05 -7.78
CA ILE A 100 -0.46 -4.44 -6.45
C ILE A 100 0.37 -5.70 -6.51
N ARG A 101 1.56 -5.66 -5.91
CA ARG A 101 2.49 -6.78 -5.83
C ARG A 101 2.87 -7.08 -4.39
N TYR A 102 3.14 -8.35 -4.13
CA TYR A 102 3.57 -8.85 -2.83
C TYR A 102 5.02 -9.31 -2.89
N LEU A 103 5.79 -8.97 -1.88
CA LEU A 103 7.19 -9.32 -1.76
C LEU A 103 7.45 -9.93 -0.38
N PRO A 104 7.55 -11.28 -0.28
CA PRO A 104 7.92 -11.93 0.96
C PRO A 104 9.28 -11.42 1.45
N ARG A 105 9.33 -10.94 2.68
CA ARG A 105 10.51 -10.29 3.29
C ARG A 105 11.76 -11.17 3.28
N HIS A 106 11.58 -12.48 3.38
CA HIS A 106 12.70 -13.45 3.39
C HIS A 106 13.33 -13.66 2.01
N LEU A 107 12.73 -13.14 0.92
CA LEU A 107 13.26 -13.28 -0.44
C LEU A 107 14.17 -12.10 -0.85
N VAL A 108 14.34 -11.10 0.01
CA VAL A 108 15.17 -9.93 -0.25
C VAL A 108 16.09 -9.64 0.92
N ASP A 109 17.19 -8.91 0.65
CA ASP A 109 18.05 -8.42 1.72
C ASP A 109 17.28 -7.39 2.56
N THR A 110 17.32 -7.53 3.89
CA THR A 110 16.66 -6.60 4.81
C THR A 110 17.20 -5.18 4.68
N ALA A 111 18.48 -5.03 4.24
CA ALA A 111 19.08 -3.73 3.98
C ALA A 111 18.47 -3.01 2.77
N ASP A 112 17.81 -3.75 1.87
CA ASP A 112 17.14 -3.19 0.70
C ASP A 112 15.71 -2.72 0.99
N VAL A 113 15.12 -3.19 2.10
CA VAL A 113 13.76 -2.81 2.49
C VAL A 113 13.81 -1.52 3.30
N PRO A 114 13.07 -0.46 2.90
CA PRO A 114 13.02 0.78 3.67
C PRO A 114 12.38 0.57 5.06
N ALA A 115 12.67 1.47 5.99
CA ALA A 115 12.12 1.42 7.34
C ALA A 115 10.67 1.91 7.41
N ASP A 116 10.27 2.80 6.51
CA ASP A 116 9.00 3.50 6.54
C ASP A 116 8.22 3.31 5.23
N ASP A 117 6.90 3.43 5.34
CA ASP A 117 5.98 3.47 4.21
C ASP A 117 6.01 4.85 3.55
N TRP A 118 5.92 4.87 2.23
CA TRP A 118 5.89 6.12 1.49
C TRP A 118 5.19 6.00 0.13
N TRP A 119 4.66 7.14 -0.32
CA TRP A 119 4.22 7.35 -1.69
C TRP A 119 5.27 8.12 -2.49
N LEU A 120 5.42 7.78 -3.75
CA LEU A 120 6.23 8.51 -4.72
C LEU A 120 5.35 8.94 -5.88
N PHE A 121 5.11 10.24 -6.02
CA PHE A 121 4.31 10.85 -7.05
C PHE A 121 5.19 11.41 -8.17
N ASP A 122 4.92 11.01 -9.42
CA ASP A 122 5.61 11.44 -10.64
C ASP A 122 7.15 11.30 -10.56
N GLY A 123 7.62 10.37 -9.72
CA GLY A 123 9.04 10.12 -9.48
C GLY A 123 9.80 11.26 -8.79
N ARG A 124 9.14 12.26 -8.23
CA ARG A 124 9.78 13.50 -7.71
C ARG A 124 9.24 14.02 -6.38
N ARG A 125 8.00 13.72 -6.02
CA ARG A 125 7.42 14.11 -4.72
C ARG A 125 7.24 12.88 -3.87
N VAL A 126 7.76 12.89 -2.66
CA VAL A 126 7.66 11.78 -1.71
C VAL A 126 6.78 12.19 -0.55
N ALA A 127 5.84 11.33 -0.15
CA ALA A 127 5.05 11.49 1.06
C ALA A 127 5.27 10.27 1.96
N PHE A 128 5.97 10.45 3.07
CA PHE A 128 6.16 9.40 4.09
C PHE A 128 4.92 9.31 4.96
N ASN A 129 4.37 8.10 5.09
CA ASN A 129 3.24 7.84 5.96
C ASN A 129 3.70 7.92 7.44
N LEU A 130 3.05 8.80 8.20
CA LEU A 130 3.31 8.95 9.62
C LEU A 130 2.33 8.13 10.42
N VAL A 131 2.83 7.51 11.48
CA VAL A 131 2.01 6.80 12.47
C VAL A 131 2.34 7.31 13.86
N ASP A 132 1.34 7.32 14.72
CA ASP A 132 1.51 7.65 16.14
C ASP A 132 2.11 6.47 16.92
N GLN A 133 2.26 6.64 18.23
CA GLN A 133 2.79 5.61 19.12
C GLN A 133 1.90 4.35 19.22
N ALA A 134 0.62 4.47 18.88
CA ALA A 134 -0.33 3.36 18.84
C ALA A 134 -0.36 2.65 17.47
N GLY A 135 0.39 3.15 16.46
CA GLY A 135 0.39 2.64 15.09
C GLY A 135 -0.77 3.16 14.23
N CYS A 136 -1.50 4.16 14.71
CA CYS A 136 -2.58 4.78 13.95
C CYS A 136 -2.02 5.79 12.95
N PRO A 137 -2.65 5.92 11.75
CA PRO A 137 -2.28 6.95 10.79
C PRO A 137 -2.32 8.35 11.41
N ALA A 138 -1.25 9.14 11.22
CA ALA A 138 -1.09 10.47 11.80
C ALA A 138 -0.85 11.56 10.74
N GLY A 139 -1.01 11.22 9.46
CA GLY A 139 -0.77 12.10 8.34
C GLY A 139 0.47 11.73 7.54
N VAL A 140 1.05 12.69 6.84
CA VAL A 140 2.22 12.49 5.97
C VAL A 140 3.27 13.59 6.12
N ALA A 141 4.54 13.22 5.87
CA ALA A 141 5.64 14.17 5.70
C ALA A 141 5.98 14.25 4.21
N VAL A 142 5.70 15.38 3.58
CA VAL A 142 5.86 15.59 2.14
C VAL A 142 7.16 16.30 1.85
N THR A 143 7.90 15.82 0.84
CA THR A 143 9.13 16.47 0.36
C THR A 143 9.28 16.37 -1.14
N THR A 144 9.96 17.35 -1.73
CA THR A 144 10.41 17.37 -3.12
C THR A 144 11.93 17.33 -3.23
N ASP A 145 12.61 16.93 -2.15
CA ASP A 145 14.06 16.78 -2.14
C ASP A 145 14.49 15.77 -3.21
N PRO A 146 15.35 16.15 -4.16
CA PRO A 146 15.74 15.31 -5.28
C PRO A 146 16.55 14.07 -4.85
N GLU A 147 17.30 14.14 -3.75
CA GLU A 147 18.08 13.01 -3.23
C GLU A 147 17.14 11.96 -2.60
N ILE A 148 16.16 12.41 -1.83
CA ILE A 148 15.13 11.54 -1.25
C ILE A 148 14.30 10.89 -2.37
N ALA A 149 13.86 11.65 -3.36
CA ALA A 149 13.13 11.12 -4.50
C ALA A 149 13.97 10.11 -5.32
N ALA A 150 15.27 10.38 -5.48
CA ALA A 150 16.19 9.46 -6.15
C ALA A 150 16.37 8.15 -5.37
N TYR A 151 16.47 8.22 -4.04
CA TYR A 151 16.50 7.06 -3.16
C TYR A 151 15.23 6.20 -3.32
N CYS A 152 14.04 6.81 -3.24
CA CYS A 152 12.77 6.08 -3.40
C CYS A 152 12.64 5.43 -4.79
N ARG A 153 13.08 6.11 -5.85
CA ARG A 153 13.15 5.51 -7.21
C ARG A 153 14.08 4.30 -7.25
N ALA A 154 15.26 4.40 -6.65
CA ALA A 154 16.23 3.31 -6.61
C ALA A 154 15.70 2.10 -5.84
N VAL A 155 15.04 2.31 -4.69
CA VAL A 155 14.36 1.24 -3.94
C VAL A 155 13.31 0.56 -4.79
N ARG A 156 12.42 1.33 -5.44
CA ARG A 156 11.41 0.78 -6.35
C ARG A 156 12.05 -0.07 -7.45
N GLN A 157 13.05 0.46 -8.15
CA GLN A 157 13.72 -0.24 -9.25
C GLN A 157 14.34 -1.56 -8.82
N ARG A 158 14.85 -1.62 -7.60
CA ARG A 158 15.49 -2.82 -7.04
C ARG A 158 14.48 -3.87 -6.60
N LEU A 159 13.40 -3.48 -5.94
CA LEU A 159 12.43 -4.41 -5.34
C LEU A 159 11.32 -4.85 -6.31
N TRP A 160 10.90 -3.98 -7.23
CA TRP A 160 9.78 -4.24 -8.12
C TRP A 160 9.90 -5.52 -8.95
N PRO A 161 11.08 -5.87 -9.53
CA PRO A 161 11.22 -7.10 -10.32
C PRO A 161 11.07 -8.41 -9.52
N SER A 162 11.31 -8.34 -8.20
CA SER A 162 11.21 -9.50 -7.29
C SER A 162 9.83 -9.66 -6.66
N ALA A 163 8.93 -8.70 -6.88
CA ALA A 163 7.59 -8.71 -6.30
C ALA A 163 6.59 -9.42 -7.23
N THR A 164 5.81 -10.33 -6.67
CA THR A 164 4.80 -11.14 -7.39
C THR A 164 3.49 -10.35 -7.51
N PRO A 165 2.90 -10.23 -8.71
CA PRO A 165 1.58 -9.62 -8.90
C PRO A 165 0.51 -10.30 -8.04
N TYR A 166 -0.46 -9.53 -7.52
CA TYR A 166 -1.49 -10.02 -6.61
C TYR A 166 -2.15 -11.32 -7.07
N ARG A 167 -2.55 -11.41 -8.34
CA ARG A 167 -3.27 -12.58 -8.87
C ARG A 167 -2.41 -13.85 -8.83
N GLU A 168 -1.15 -13.75 -9.20
CA GLU A 168 -0.20 -14.87 -9.12
C GLU A 168 0.08 -15.22 -7.66
N TYR A 169 0.25 -14.21 -6.81
CA TYR A 169 0.55 -14.39 -5.40
C TYR A 169 -0.53 -15.16 -4.65
N ILE A 170 -1.81 -14.88 -4.89
CA ILE A 170 -2.91 -15.61 -4.25
C ILE A 170 -3.07 -17.05 -4.78
N ASP A 171 -2.68 -17.31 -6.03
CA ASP A 171 -2.72 -18.65 -6.62
C ASP A 171 -1.58 -19.53 -6.09
N GLU A 172 -0.41 -18.94 -5.83
CA GLU A 172 0.78 -19.65 -5.30
C GLU A 172 0.75 -19.82 -3.77
N SER A 173 0.09 -18.92 -3.06
CA SER A 173 -0.12 -18.97 -1.62
C SER A 173 -1.58 -19.33 -1.36
N PRO A 174 -1.95 -20.63 -1.30
CA PRO A 174 -3.29 -20.98 -0.88
C PRO A 174 -3.48 -20.38 0.51
N VAL A 175 -4.35 -19.37 0.57
CA VAL A 175 -4.85 -18.84 1.85
C VAL A 175 -5.29 -20.07 2.62
N ASP A 176 -4.60 -20.36 3.74
CA ASP A 176 -4.89 -21.52 4.56
C ASP A 176 -6.39 -21.63 4.77
N SER A 177 -7.00 -22.53 4.02
CA SER A 177 -8.41 -22.89 4.12
C SER A 177 -8.59 -23.58 5.47
N ARG A 178 -8.93 -22.82 6.52
CA ARG A 178 -9.48 -23.35 7.75
C ARG A 178 -10.80 -22.70 8.08
#